data_013e4ee0d5e2c64d41af5732e3cb9fff
#
_entry.id   013e4ee0d5e2c64d41af5732e3cb9fff
#
_cell.length_a   1.000
_cell.length_b   1.000
_cell.length_c   1.000
_cell.angle_alpha   90.00
_cell.angle_beta   90.00
_cell.angle_gamma   90.00
#
_symmetry.space_group_name_H-M   'P 1'
#
loop_
_entity.id
_entity.type
_entity.pdbx_description
1 polymer ?
#
loop_
_entity_poly.entity_id
_entity_poly.type
_entity_poly.pdbx_seq_one_letter_code
_entity_poly.pdbx_strand_id
1 'polypeptide(L)'
;MKTSIVTLLITFCFYLSVYAQAPQDKATELKEQALSSLKQKDYIKARYLFKKAYEAFAVRENYPQAIECGIQANALYVRENFYKEGFELCRNMEQ
;
A
#
# COMPACT_ATOMS: atom_id res chain seq x y z
N MET A 1 -42.41 18.16 9.65
CA MET A 1 -42.03 16.82 10.10
C MET A 1 -41.25 16.04 9.06
N LYS A 2 -41.55 16.17 7.78
CA LYS A 2 -40.80 15.44 6.72
C LYS A 2 -39.36 15.96 6.54
N THR A 3 -39.11 17.23 6.86
CA THR A 3 -37.77 17.83 6.72
C THR A 3 -36.78 17.35 7.78
N SER A 4 -37.23 17.02 9.00
CA SER A 4 -36.35 16.56 10.08
C SER A 4 -35.87 15.11 9.86
N ILE A 5 -36.69 14.26 9.24
CA ILE A 5 -36.32 12.88 8.90
C ILE A 5 -35.27 12.86 7.81
N VAL A 6 -35.41 13.69 6.78
CA VAL A 6 -34.45 13.81 5.67
C VAL A 6 -33.11 14.33 6.18
N THR A 7 -33.12 15.34 7.05
CA THR A 7 -31.90 15.90 7.67
C THR A 7 -31.20 14.83 8.52
N LEU A 8 -31.94 14.02 9.26
CA LEU A 8 -31.40 12.95 10.10
C LEU A 8 -30.77 11.85 9.25
N LEU A 9 -31.39 11.49 8.12
CA LEU A 9 -30.86 10.49 7.18
C LEU A 9 -29.58 10.98 6.50
N ILE A 10 -29.51 12.22 6.09
CA ILE A 10 -28.32 12.81 5.47
C ILE A 10 -27.18 12.85 6.47
N THR A 11 -27.43 13.26 7.72
CA THR A 11 -26.44 13.29 8.79
C THR A 11 -25.92 11.86 9.10
N PHE A 12 -26.81 10.89 9.12
CA PHE A 12 -26.47 9.49 9.37
C PHE A 12 -25.62 8.90 8.25
N CYS A 13 -25.95 9.16 6.98
CA CYS A 13 -25.16 8.73 5.83
C CYS A 13 -23.77 9.38 5.84
N PHE A 14 -23.68 10.64 6.19
CA PHE A 14 -22.40 11.35 6.31
C PHE A 14 -21.53 10.74 7.41
N TYR A 15 -22.13 10.40 8.52
CA TYR A 15 -21.44 9.78 9.65
C TYR A 15 -20.89 8.40 9.28
N LEU A 16 -21.68 7.60 8.56
CA LEU A 16 -21.26 6.27 8.09
C LEU A 16 -20.12 6.36 7.10
N SER A 17 -20.13 7.31 6.17
CA SER A 17 -19.05 7.42 5.19
C SER A 17 -17.74 7.87 5.82
N VAL A 18 -17.76 8.76 6.82
CA VAL A 18 -16.58 9.15 7.58
C VAL A 18 -16.04 7.96 8.37
N TYR A 19 -16.92 7.20 9.00
CA TYR A 19 -16.54 6.03 9.79
C TYR A 19 -15.97 4.90 8.94
N ALA A 20 -16.50 4.69 7.74
CA ALA A 20 -16.03 3.66 6.82
C ALA A 20 -14.69 4.00 6.20
N GLN A 21 -14.40 5.27 5.97
CA GLN A 21 -13.14 5.71 5.33
C GLN A 21 -11.97 5.75 6.31
N ALA A 22 -12.18 6.14 7.57
CA ALA A 22 -11.11 6.33 8.53
C ALA A 22 -10.23 5.09 8.76
N PRO A 23 -10.77 3.84 8.87
CA PRO A 23 -9.93 2.66 9.04
C PRO A 23 -9.22 2.20 7.77
N GLN A 24 -9.74 2.49 6.58
CA GLN A 24 -9.17 2.05 5.31
C GLN A 24 -8.11 3.01 4.77
N ASP A 25 -8.18 4.28 5.13
CA ASP A 25 -7.35 5.34 4.55
C ASP A 25 -5.86 5.08 4.74
N LYS A 26 -5.46 4.61 5.92
CA LYS A 26 -4.04 4.41 6.20
C LYS A 26 -3.41 3.33 5.34
N ALA A 27 -4.07 2.19 5.19
CA ALA A 27 -3.56 1.10 4.37
C ALA A 27 -3.56 1.49 2.88
N THR A 28 -4.65 2.12 2.42
CA THR A 28 -4.78 2.60 1.04
C THR A 28 -3.76 3.71 0.77
N GLU A 29 -3.56 4.62 1.71
CA GLU A 29 -2.57 5.68 1.61
C GLU A 29 -1.16 5.11 1.45
N LEU A 30 -0.79 4.10 2.24
CA LEU A 30 0.51 3.43 2.13
C LEU A 30 0.69 2.79 0.75
N LYS A 31 -0.35 2.14 0.24
CA LYS A 31 -0.33 1.53 -1.09
C LYS A 31 -0.14 2.60 -2.18
N GLU A 32 -0.85 3.71 -2.09
CA GLU A 32 -0.74 4.83 -3.04
C GLU A 32 0.65 5.46 -3.00
N GLN A 33 1.21 5.65 -1.81
CA GLN A 33 2.56 6.15 -1.64
C GLN A 33 3.59 5.18 -2.24
N ALA A 34 3.38 3.88 -2.08
CA ALA A 34 4.23 2.85 -2.67
C ALA A 34 4.21 2.92 -4.19
N LEU A 35 3.01 3.06 -4.78
CA LEU A 35 2.86 3.18 -6.23
C LEU A 35 3.52 4.46 -6.76
N SER A 36 3.40 5.56 -6.03
CA SER A 36 4.05 6.82 -6.37
C SER A 36 5.58 6.67 -6.36
N SER A 37 6.12 6.04 -5.32
CA SER A 37 7.55 5.77 -5.22
C SER A 37 8.05 4.88 -6.37
N LEU A 38 7.22 3.90 -6.77
CA LEU A 38 7.52 3.03 -7.90
C LEU A 38 7.61 3.82 -9.21
N LYS A 39 6.69 4.76 -9.43
CA LYS A 39 6.71 5.66 -10.59
C LYS A 39 7.97 6.52 -10.61
N GLN A 40 8.44 6.96 -9.46
CA GLN A 40 9.66 7.75 -9.32
C GLN A 40 10.92 6.89 -9.38
N LYS A 41 10.78 5.58 -9.55
CA LYS A 41 11.87 4.61 -9.57
C LYS A 41 12.65 4.52 -8.26
N ASP A 42 12.03 4.94 -7.17
CA ASP A 42 12.56 4.76 -5.82
C ASP A 42 12.12 3.39 -5.29
N TYR A 43 12.82 2.36 -5.74
CA TYR A 43 12.42 0.96 -5.51
C TYR A 43 12.57 0.55 -4.05
N ILE A 44 13.55 1.08 -3.35
CA ILE A 44 13.78 0.77 -1.93
C ILE A 44 12.62 1.31 -1.10
N LYS A 45 12.23 2.55 -1.33
CA LYS A 45 11.11 3.18 -0.63
C LYS A 45 9.79 2.49 -1.00
N ALA A 46 9.58 2.17 -2.29
CA ALA A 46 8.40 1.47 -2.75
C ALA A 46 8.26 0.11 -2.07
N ARG A 47 9.34 -0.67 -1.98
CA ARG A 47 9.34 -1.96 -1.29
C ARG A 47 8.94 -1.81 0.17
N TYR A 48 9.51 -0.85 0.87
CA TYR A 48 9.21 -0.59 2.27
C TYR A 48 7.72 -0.25 2.44
N LEU A 49 7.20 0.63 1.59
CA LEU A 49 5.81 1.07 1.67
C LEU A 49 4.82 -0.06 1.31
N PHE A 50 5.15 -0.89 0.31
CA PHE A 50 4.32 -2.06 -0.02
C PHE A 50 4.30 -3.06 1.13
N LYS A 51 5.42 -3.27 1.82
CA LYS A 51 5.47 -4.14 2.98
C LYS A 51 4.59 -3.59 4.11
N LYS A 52 4.65 -2.28 4.36
CA LYS A 52 3.82 -1.63 5.37
C LYS A 52 2.33 -1.70 4.99
N ALA A 53 2.00 -1.52 3.72
CA ALA A 53 0.64 -1.66 3.23
C ALA A 53 0.13 -3.10 3.40
N TYR A 54 0.96 -4.08 3.08
CA TYR A 54 0.65 -5.50 3.29
C TYR A 54 0.26 -5.76 4.75
N GLU A 55 1.09 -5.31 5.69
CA GLU A 55 0.83 -5.50 7.13
C GLU A 55 -0.48 -4.83 7.54
N ALA A 56 -0.73 -3.61 7.06
CA ALA A 56 -1.94 -2.85 7.39
C ALA A 56 -3.21 -3.53 6.85
N PHE A 57 -3.17 -4.02 5.62
CA PHE A 57 -4.31 -4.75 5.04
C PHE A 57 -4.52 -6.11 5.72
N ALA A 58 -3.45 -6.81 6.07
CA ALA A 58 -3.53 -8.11 6.74
C ALA A 58 -4.17 -8.00 8.12
N VAL A 59 -3.85 -6.96 8.90
CA VAL A 59 -4.46 -6.72 10.20
C VAL A 59 -5.97 -6.53 10.08
N ARG A 60 -6.44 -5.97 8.97
CA ARG A 60 -7.87 -5.75 8.71
C ARG A 60 -8.54 -6.91 8.00
N GLU A 61 -7.83 -8.00 7.79
CA GLU A 61 -8.31 -9.18 7.09
C GLU A 61 -8.71 -8.89 5.63
N ASN A 62 -8.19 -7.81 5.05
CA ASN A 62 -8.37 -7.51 3.63
C ASN A 62 -7.30 -8.27 2.84
N TYR A 63 -7.47 -9.59 2.73
CA TYR A 63 -6.46 -10.47 2.14
C TYR A 63 -6.20 -10.21 0.65
N PRO A 64 -7.18 -9.91 -0.20
CA PRO A 64 -6.89 -9.62 -1.60
C PRO A 64 -5.90 -8.46 -1.77
N GLN A 65 -6.11 -7.36 -1.04
CA GLN A 65 -5.21 -6.21 -1.07
C GLN A 65 -3.86 -6.52 -0.42
N ALA A 66 -3.88 -7.27 0.68
CA ALA A 66 -2.65 -7.69 1.36
C ALA A 66 -1.77 -8.53 0.43
N ILE A 67 -2.36 -9.50 -0.25
CA ILE A 67 -1.64 -10.38 -1.17
C ILE A 67 -1.04 -9.55 -2.32
N GLU A 68 -1.80 -8.63 -2.89
CA GLU A 68 -1.31 -7.76 -3.96
C GLU A 68 -0.09 -6.95 -3.52
N CYS A 69 -0.16 -6.32 -2.35
CA CYS A 69 0.95 -5.55 -1.81
C CYS A 69 2.15 -6.44 -1.48
N GLY A 70 1.90 -7.63 -0.94
CA GLY A 70 2.94 -8.60 -0.63
C GLY A 70 3.69 -9.09 -1.87
N ILE A 71 2.97 -9.34 -2.95
CA ILE A 71 3.57 -9.74 -4.23
C ILE A 71 4.47 -8.63 -4.77
N GLN A 72 3.99 -7.38 -4.73
CA GLN A 72 4.78 -6.24 -5.20
C GLN A 72 6.05 -6.04 -4.35
N ALA A 73 5.93 -6.15 -3.04
CA ALA A 73 7.08 -6.03 -2.14
C ALA A 73 8.11 -7.12 -2.41
N ASN A 74 7.64 -8.35 -2.60
CA ASN A 74 8.52 -9.48 -2.87
C ASN A 74 9.21 -9.35 -4.23
N ALA A 75 8.49 -8.92 -5.26
CA ALA A 75 9.06 -8.70 -6.58
C ALA A 75 10.17 -7.64 -6.55
N LEU A 76 9.98 -6.57 -5.79
CA LEU A 76 10.99 -5.51 -5.64
C LEU A 76 12.19 -6.01 -4.83
N TYR A 77 11.98 -6.84 -3.84
CA TYR A 77 13.05 -7.46 -3.06
C TYR A 77 13.92 -8.36 -3.94
N VAL A 78 13.30 -9.20 -4.75
CA VAL A 78 14.00 -10.09 -5.70
C VAL A 78 14.80 -9.26 -6.71
N ARG A 79 14.21 -8.21 -7.24
CA ARG A 79 14.88 -7.31 -8.18
C ARG A 79 16.12 -6.67 -7.56
N GLU A 80 16.00 -6.17 -6.31
CA GLU A 80 17.11 -5.55 -5.60
C GLU A 80 18.25 -6.54 -5.41
N ASN A 81 17.96 -7.75 -4.98
CA ASN A 81 18.96 -8.78 -4.77
C ASN A 81 19.62 -9.21 -6.09
N PHE A 82 18.83 -9.30 -7.16
CA PHE A 82 19.35 -9.65 -8.50
C PHE A 82 20.37 -8.60 -8.96
N TYR A 83 20.07 -7.33 -8.84
CA TYR A 83 21.00 -6.28 -9.23
C TYR A 83 22.23 -6.26 -8.35
N LYS A 84 22.09 -6.49 -7.06
CA LYS A 84 23.19 -6.54 -6.12
C LYS A 84 24.14 -7.70 -6.47
N GLU A 85 23.61 -8.88 -6.69
CA GLU A 85 24.39 -10.04 -7.07
C GLU A 85 25.08 -9.85 -8.42
N GLY A 86 24.37 -9.30 -9.40
CA GLY A 86 24.93 -8.98 -10.69
C GLY A 86 26.06 -7.97 -10.63
N PHE A 87 25.89 -6.95 -9.79
CA PHE A 87 26.92 -5.93 -9.59
C PHE A 87 28.18 -6.53 -8.94
N GLU A 88 28.01 -7.38 -7.93
CA GLU A 88 29.11 -8.06 -7.26
C GLU A 88 29.84 -8.99 -8.20
N LEU A 89 29.11 -9.70 -9.07
CA LEU A 89 29.69 -10.57 -10.07
C LEU A 89 30.56 -9.79 -11.07
N CYS A 90 30.05 -8.67 -11.58
CA CYS A 90 30.79 -7.79 -12.47
C CYS A 90 32.04 -7.24 -11.82
N ARG A 91 31.95 -6.85 -10.56
CA ARG A 91 33.08 -6.34 -9.79
C ARG A 91 34.14 -7.41 -9.59
N ASN A 92 33.75 -8.64 -9.34
CA ASN A 92 34.69 -9.76 -9.19
C ASN A 92 35.38 -10.11 -10.52
N MET A 93 34.71 -9.91 -11.63
CA MET A 93 35.27 -10.18 -12.97
C MET A 93 36.32 -9.13 -13.37
N GLU A 94 36.27 -7.93 -12.81
CA GLU A 94 37.26 -6.88 -13.08
C GLU A 94 38.59 -7.11 -12.34
N GLN A 95 38.58 -7.93 -11.34
CA GLN A 95 39.78 -8.29 -10.59
C GLN A 95 40.45 -9.53 -11.19
#